data_2f96dda49fd09ee5bcaef76fbddd7a4e
#
_entry.id   2f96dda49fd09ee5bcaef76fbddd7a4e
#
_cell.length_a   1.000
_cell.length_b   1.000
_cell.length_c   1.000
_cell.angle_alpha   90.00
_cell.angle_beta   90.00
_cell.angle_gamma   90.00
#
_symmetry.space_group_name_H-M   'P 1'
#
loop_
_entity.id
_entity.type
_entity.pdbx_description
1 polymer ?
#
loop_
_entity_poly.entity_id
_entity_poly.type
_entity_poly.pdbx_seq_one_letter_code
_entity_poly.pdbx_strand_id
1 'polypeptide(L)'
;MAVAWTLGLARLHHVPVMPGVLLGLGLCVWIVYVLDRLMDVLFSQVEPMDIRHEFHRRWWKAFLVAIVCGAAVITWLALHVVPAALMWECLGLGVLMLLYLAVYASGGSRWYHHLMIPTGSLTALVVVHSMPLPPGFQLMVTLLILGVVCLVFFRRLRVLVTSPLAKDVVGGMLFALGCTAWTRFVQAGGDVQSSAVELFLPACLFISNLTGISTRAAQGRWLTMGFGLVAGVCALAATGRMASSFGVLAQACGIGLILLLVLDWKRKPLSPEAYRMWADLAVLAPVVYLWIRA
;
A
#
# COMPACT_ATOMS: atom_id res chain seq x y z
N MET A 1 6.91 -5.53 7.25
CA MET A 1 5.47 -5.28 7.44
C MET A 1 4.62 -6.04 6.41
N ALA A 2 4.72 -5.83 5.09
CA ALA A 2 3.89 -6.49 4.07
C ALA A 2 3.91 -8.04 4.17
N VAL A 3 5.10 -8.65 4.24
CA VAL A 3 5.25 -10.11 4.40
C VAL A 3 4.53 -10.62 5.66
N ALA A 4 4.64 -9.90 6.77
CA ALA A 4 3.97 -10.28 8.02
C ALA A 4 2.44 -10.25 7.88
N TRP A 5 1.89 -9.24 7.22
CA TRP A 5 0.46 -9.14 6.93
C TRP A 5 -0.01 -10.27 6.01
N THR A 6 0.72 -10.56 4.92
CA THR A 6 0.38 -11.68 4.02
C THR A 6 0.38 -13.01 4.76
N LEU A 7 1.36 -13.23 5.63
CA LEU A 7 1.41 -14.44 6.47
C LEU A 7 0.24 -14.49 7.48
N GLY A 8 -0.09 -13.37 8.13
CA GLY A 8 -1.22 -13.30 9.06
C GLY A 8 -2.55 -13.60 8.39
N LEU A 9 -2.79 -13.02 7.20
CA LEU A 9 -3.99 -13.28 6.41
C LEU A 9 -4.05 -14.73 5.90
N ALA A 10 -2.93 -15.25 5.40
CA ALA A 10 -2.86 -16.62 4.94
C ALA A 10 -3.17 -17.62 6.07
N ARG A 11 -2.65 -17.36 7.28
CA ARG A 11 -2.96 -18.16 8.46
C ARG A 11 -4.44 -18.06 8.83
N LEU A 12 -5.02 -16.87 8.81
CA LEU A 12 -6.45 -16.65 9.08
C LEU A 12 -7.35 -17.50 8.16
N HIS A 13 -6.93 -17.69 6.91
CA HIS A 13 -7.67 -18.46 5.92
C HIS A 13 -7.18 -19.90 5.76
N HIS A 14 -6.24 -20.35 6.61
CA HIS A 14 -5.62 -21.68 6.53
C HIS A 14 -5.01 -22.00 5.15
N VAL A 15 -4.47 -20.95 4.49
CA VAL A 15 -3.88 -21.06 3.14
C VAL A 15 -2.36 -21.19 3.26
N PRO A 16 -1.73 -22.21 2.65
CA PRO A 16 -0.29 -22.30 2.60
C PRO A 16 0.30 -21.18 1.72
N VAL A 17 1.42 -20.59 2.13
CA VAL A 17 2.10 -19.54 1.36
C VAL A 17 3.41 -20.08 0.82
N MET A 18 3.62 -19.87 -0.49
CA MET A 18 4.89 -20.23 -1.13
C MET A 18 6.00 -19.26 -0.69
N PRO A 19 7.16 -19.75 -0.21
CA PRO A 19 8.27 -18.86 0.20
C PRO A 19 8.72 -17.89 -0.90
N GLY A 20 8.66 -18.29 -2.17
CA GLY A 20 9.00 -17.44 -3.30
C GLY A 20 8.05 -16.24 -3.47
N VAL A 21 6.76 -16.40 -3.15
CA VAL A 21 5.78 -15.28 -3.16
C VAL A 21 6.13 -14.28 -2.06
N LEU A 22 6.49 -14.75 -0.86
CA LEU A 22 6.90 -13.87 0.25
C LEU A 22 8.19 -13.12 -0.06
N LEU A 23 9.17 -13.81 -0.65
CA LEU A 23 10.42 -13.19 -1.08
C LEU A 23 10.16 -12.14 -2.15
N GLY A 24 9.36 -12.47 -3.17
CA GLY A 24 8.98 -11.55 -4.23
C GLY A 24 8.28 -10.30 -3.70
N LEU A 25 7.28 -10.47 -2.81
CA LEU A 25 6.59 -9.35 -2.17
C LEU A 25 7.54 -8.48 -1.33
N GLY A 26 8.42 -9.11 -0.53
CA GLY A 26 9.40 -8.40 0.28
C GLY A 26 10.35 -7.54 -0.58
N LEU A 27 10.85 -8.11 -1.68
CA LEU A 27 11.70 -7.41 -2.64
C LEU A 27 10.96 -6.28 -3.36
N CYS A 28 9.71 -6.51 -3.80
CA CYS A 28 8.89 -5.46 -4.43
C CYS A 28 8.70 -4.26 -3.50
N VAL A 29 8.29 -4.50 -2.26
CA VAL A 29 8.09 -3.42 -1.27
C VAL A 29 9.41 -2.71 -0.96
N TRP A 30 10.50 -3.45 -0.84
CA TRP A 30 11.83 -2.87 -0.61
C TRP A 30 12.27 -1.99 -1.80
N ILE A 31 12.12 -2.48 -3.04
CA ILE A 31 12.46 -1.71 -4.25
C ILE A 31 11.64 -0.42 -4.32
N VAL A 32 10.33 -0.49 -4.09
CA VAL A 32 9.45 0.68 -4.10
C VAL A 32 9.90 1.71 -3.05
N TYR A 33 10.21 1.24 -1.82
CA TYR A 33 10.69 2.12 -0.76
C TYR A 33 12.02 2.80 -1.14
N VAL A 34 12.97 2.05 -1.69
CA VAL A 34 14.27 2.60 -2.10
C VAL A 34 14.11 3.57 -3.27
N LEU A 35 13.25 3.24 -4.26
CA LEU A 35 12.94 4.14 -5.37
C LEU A 35 12.32 5.45 -4.89
N ASP A 36 11.33 5.40 -3.99
CA ASP A 36 10.73 6.60 -3.40
C ASP A 36 11.80 7.50 -2.77
N ARG A 37 12.71 6.91 -1.99
CA ARG A 37 13.83 7.64 -1.35
C ARG A 37 14.84 8.20 -2.34
N LEU A 38 15.20 7.43 -3.36
CA LEU A 38 16.11 7.90 -4.40
C LEU A 38 15.49 9.03 -5.23
N MET A 39 14.21 8.94 -5.54
CA MET A 39 13.47 9.99 -6.24
C MET A 39 13.42 11.28 -5.41
N ASP A 40 13.15 11.18 -4.10
CA ASP A 40 13.19 12.33 -3.19
C ASP A 40 14.58 12.98 -3.19
N VAL A 41 15.67 12.20 -3.16
CA VAL A 41 17.03 12.69 -3.15
C VAL A 41 17.46 13.34 -4.48
N LEU A 42 17.05 12.74 -5.61
CA LEU A 42 17.47 13.18 -6.94
C LEU A 42 16.66 14.39 -7.45
N PHE A 43 15.39 14.53 -7.03
CA PHE A 43 14.48 15.53 -7.57
C PHE A 43 14.02 16.58 -6.55
N SER A 44 14.24 16.38 -5.24
CA SER A 44 13.92 17.38 -4.23
C SER A 44 15.08 18.40 -4.10
N GLN A 45 14.74 19.69 -4.21
CA GLN A 45 15.68 20.80 -3.99
C GLN A 45 15.62 21.34 -2.55
N VAL A 46 14.98 20.63 -1.63
CA VAL A 46 14.73 21.11 -0.26
C VAL A 46 15.94 20.81 0.62
N GLU A 47 16.61 21.86 1.09
CA GLU A 47 17.60 21.82 2.17
C GLU A 47 16.98 22.38 3.47
N PRO A 48 17.33 21.85 4.66
CA PRO A 48 18.32 20.80 4.94
C PRO A 48 17.77 19.37 4.75
N MET A 49 18.58 18.50 4.17
CA MET A 49 18.25 17.09 4.00
C MET A 49 18.29 16.36 5.34
N ASP A 50 17.25 15.54 5.61
CA ASP A 50 17.24 14.58 6.72
C ASP A 50 18.42 13.56 6.54
N ILE A 51 18.99 13.08 7.65
CA ILE A 51 20.11 12.11 7.69
C ILE A 51 19.85 10.90 6.78
N ARG A 52 18.58 10.49 6.67
CA ARG A 52 18.15 9.38 5.80
C ARG A 52 18.33 9.69 4.31
N HIS A 53 18.04 10.92 3.88
CA HIS A 53 18.24 11.35 2.50
C HIS A 53 19.73 11.44 2.15
N GLU A 54 20.55 11.88 3.09
CA GLU A 54 22.01 11.95 2.92
C GLU A 54 22.62 10.55 2.74
N PHE A 55 22.16 9.56 3.52
CA PHE A 55 22.57 8.16 3.35
C PHE A 55 22.24 7.63 1.96
N HIS A 56 21.00 7.82 1.45
CA HIS A 56 20.63 7.38 0.12
C HIS A 56 21.37 8.14 -0.98
N ARG A 57 21.65 9.43 -0.80
CA ARG A 57 22.46 10.24 -1.71
C ARG A 57 23.89 9.72 -1.81
N ARG A 58 24.51 9.36 -0.69
CA ARG A 58 25.86 8.82 -0.67
C ARG A 58 25.98 7.47 -1.36
N TRP A 59 24.98 6.61 -1.22
CA TRP A 59 24.98 5.22 -1.69
C TRP A 59 24.10 4.96 -2.90
N TRP A 60 23.66 5.99 -3.64
CA TRP A 60 22.69 5.85 -4.71
C TRP A 60 23.06 4.83 -5.79
N LYS A 61 24.37 4.74 -6.17
CA LYS A 61 24.86 3.76 -7.16
C LYS A 61 24.69 2.33 -6.66
N ALA A 62 25.03 2.08 -5.38
CA ALA A 62 24.88 0.76 -4.77
C ALA A 62 23.39 0.37 -4.70
N PHE A 63 22.51 1.32 -4.36
CA PHE A 63 21.07 1.08 -4.38
C PHE A 63 20.54 0.79 -5.78
N LEU A 64 21.02 1.47 -6.84
CA LEU A 64 20.64 1.16 -8.21
C LEU A 64 21.03 -0.28 -8.61
N VAL A 65 22.26 -0.69 -8.28
CA VAL A 65 22.70 -2.07 -8.54
C VAL A 65 21.80 -3.06 -7.79
N ALA A 66 21.54 -2.79 -6.51
CA ALA A 66 20.68 -3.66 -5.69
C ALA A 66 19.23 -3.74 -6.22
N ILE A 67 18.68 -2.62 -6.73
CA ILE A 67 17.36 -2.60 -7.41
C ILE A 67 17.38 -3.48 -8.67
N VAL A 68 18.41 -3.36 -9.51
CA VAL A 68 18.53 -4.19 -10.73
C VAL A 68 18.64 -5.67 -10.37
N CYS A 69 19.46 -6.02 -9.39
CA CYS A 69 19.56 -7.40 -8.90
C CYS A 69 18.24 -7.89 -8.32
N GLY A 70 17.57 -7.08 -7.49
CA GLY A 70 16.27 -7.41 -6.93
C GLY A 70 15.19 -7.58 -8.01
N ALA A 71 15.16 -6.71 -9.03
CA ALA A 71 14.25 -6.82 -10.15
C ALA A 71 14.51 -8.10 -10.96
N ALA A 72 15.78 -8.49 -11.19
CA ALA A 72 16.12 -9.74 -11.84
C ALA A 72 15.60 -10.96 -11.04
N VAL A 73 15.77 -10.95 -9.71
CA VAL A 73 15.22 -12.01 -8.83
C VAL A 73 13.69 -12.06 -8.90
N ILE A 74 13.01 -10.89 -8.82
CA ILE A 74 11.54 -10.83 -8.95
C ILE A 74 11.08 -11.39 -10.29
N THR A 75 11.75 -11.02 -11.39
CA THR A 75 11.43 -11.52 -12.73
C THR A 75 11.60 -13.04 -12.79
N TRP A 76 12.69 -13.57 -12.24
CA TRP A 76 12.90 -15.00 -12.18
C TRP A 76 11.83 -15.73 -11.37
N LEU A 77 11.47 -15.20 -10.19
CA LEU A 77 10.39 -15.75 -9.36
C LEU A 77 9.04 -15.69 -10.08
N ALA A 78 8.73 -14.59 -10.76
CA ALA A 78 7.50 -14.43 -11.52
C ALA A 78 7.37 -15.46 -12.64
N LEU A 79 8.46 -15.77 -13.32
CA LEU A 79 8.44 -16.70 -14.46
C LEU A 79 8.46 -18.19 -14.05
N HIS A 80 9.02 -18.53 -12.87
CA HIS A 80 9.28 -19.93 -12.50
C HIS A 80 8.54 -20.42 -11.26
N VAL A 81 8.09 -19.50 -10.40
CA VAL A 81 7.53 -19.86 -9.08
C VAL A 81 6.09 -19.38 -8.93
N VAL A 82 5.79 -18.17 -9.42
CA VAL A 82 4.48 -17.54 -9.22
C VAL A 82 3.47 -18.06 -10.26
N PRO A 83 2.26 -18.48 -9.84
CA PRO A 83 1.21 -18.84 -10.79
C PRO A 83 0.87 -17.69 -11.75
N ALA A 84 0.65 -18.01 -13.03
CA ALA A 84 0.47 -16.99 -14.08
C ALA A 84 -0.64 -15.97 -13.77
N ALA A 85 -1.77 -16.41 -13.20
CA ALA A 85 -2.86 -15.51 -12.84
C ALA A 85 -2.43 -14.50 -11.75
N LEU A 86 -1.69 -14.95 -10.72
CA LEU A 86 -1.15 -14.07 -9.68
C LEU A 86 -0.05 -13.16 -10.24
N MET A 87 0.78 -13.67 -11.17
CA MET A 87 1.81 -12.87 -11.83
C MET A 87 1.19 -11.66 -12.54
N TRP A 88 0.08 -11.84 -13.27
CA TRP A 88 -0.61 -10.73 -13.93
C TRP A 88 -1.17 -9.72 -12.92
N GLU A 89 -1.76 -10.18 -11.82
CA GLU A 89 -2.21 -9.29 -10.74
C GLU A 89 -1.05 -8.48 -10.16
N CYS A 90 0.07 -9.13 -9.84
CA CYS A 90 1.27 -8.47 -9.33
C CYS A 90 1.86 -7.48 -10.33
N LEU A 91 1.84 -7.80 -11.64
CA LEU A 91 2.30 -6.87 -12.68
C LEU A 91 1.43 -5.62 -12.73
N GLY A 92 0.09 -5.78 -12.67
CA GLY A 92 -0.85 -4.65 -12.60
C GLY A 92 -0.62 -3.78 -11.36
N LEU A 93 -0.43 -4.39 -10.21
CA LEU A 93 -0.07 -3.66 -8.97
C LEU A 93 1.27 -2.93 -9.12
N GLY A 94 2.27 -3.56 -9.75
CA GLY A 94 3.56 -2.93 -10.04
C GLY A 94 3.41 -1.69 -10.91
N VAL A 95 2.59 -1.76 -11.97
CA VAL A 95 2.30 -0.60 -12.84
C VAL A 95 1.58 0.51 -12.07
N LEU A 96 0.57 0.16 -11.26
CA LEU A 96 -0.13 1.14 -10.41
C LEU A 96 0.83 1.79 -9.40
N MET A 97 1.77 1.04 -8.85
CA MET A 97 2.79 1.56 -7.94
C MET A 97 3.77 2.49 -8.66
N LEU A 98 4.19 2.16 -9.89
CA LEU A 98 5.03 3.05 -10.70
C LEU A 98 4.30 4.36 -11.04
N LEU A 99 3.00 4.29 -11.36
CA LEU A 99 2.17 5.48 -11.54
C LEU A 99 2.06 6.31 -10.26
N TYR A 100 1.86 5.66 -9.11
CA TYR A 100 1.87 6.32 -7.80
C TYR A 100 3.19 7.06 -7.58
N LEU A 101 4.33 6.41 -7.78
CA LEU A 101 5.64 7.05 -7.66
C LEU A 101 5.79 8.21 -8.65
N ALA A 102 5.37 8.04 -9.90
CA ALA A 102 5.43 9.08 -10.91
C ALA A 102 4.60 10.32 -10.54
N VAL A 103 3.44 10.13 -9.91
CA VAL A 103 2.56 11.24 -9.49
C VAL A 103 3.09 11.95 -8.25
N TYR A 104 3.59 11.20 -7.26
CA TYR A 104 3.85 11.73 -5.91
C TYR A 104 5.32 11.95 -5.56
N ALA A 105 6.27 11.26 -6.20
CA ALA A 105 7.70 11.39 -5.89
C ALA A 105 8.40 12.51 -6.66
N SER A 106 7.77 13.07 -7.68
CA SER A 106 8.44 14.07 -8.51
C SER A 106 8.36 15.47 -7.92
N GLY A 107 9.45 15.98 -7.44
CA GLY A 107 9.64 17.37 -6.98
C GLY A 107 9.49 18.45 -8.07
N GLY A 108 8.51 18.32 -8.98
CA GLY A 108 8.06 19.44 -9.81
C GLY A 108 8.61 19.57 -11.23
N SER A 109 9.35 18.61 -11.76
CA SER A 109 9.74 18.66 -13.18
C SER A 109 8.52 18.44 -14.09
N ARG A 110 8.04 19.54 -14.75
CA ARG A 110 6.87 19.50 -15.65
C ARG A 110 7.01 18.46 -16.77
N TRP A 111 8.21 18.30 -17.31
CA TRP A 111 8.49 17.37 -18.40
C TRP A 111 8.23 15.91 -18.01
N TYR A 112 8.67 15.51 -16.82
CA TYR A 112 8.48 14.18 -16.27
C TYR A 112 6.98 13.81 -16.17
N HIS A 113 6.16 14.73 -15.67
CA HIS A 113 4.71 14.49 -15.56
C HIS A 113 4.03 14.34 -16.94
N HIS A 114 4.44 15.13 -17.92
CA HIS A 114 3.84 15.07 -19.27
C HIS A 114 4.20 13.81 -20.04
N LEU A 115 5.32 13.18 -19.76
CA LEU A 115 5.74 11.96 -20.44
C LEU A 115 5.37 10.69 -19.65
N MET A 116 5.73 10.64 -18.37
CA MET A 116 5.62 9.42 -17.57
C MET A 116 4.18 9.05 -17.21
N ILE A 117 3.33 10.04 -16.97
CA ILE A 117 1.95 9.75 -16.60
C ILE A 117 1.14 9.19 -17.77
N PRO A 118 1.14 9.78 -18.98
CA PRO A 118 0.44 9.20 -20.12
C PRO A 118 0.99 7.82 -20.52
N THR A 119 2.32 7.66 -20.60
CA THR A 119 2.93 6.38 -20.95
C THR A 119 2.67 5.31 -19.92
N GLY A 120 2.84 5.62 -18.63
CA GLY A 120 2.53 4.69 -17.54
C GLY A 120 1.05 4.33 -17.49
N SER A 121 0.16 5.30 -17.71
CA SER A 121 -1.29 5.07 -17.78
C SER A 121 -1.69 4.21 -18.96
N LEU A 122 -1.10 4.43 -20.14
CA LEU A 122 -1.34 3.61 -21.32
C LEU A 122 -0.86 2.17 -21.08
N THR A 123 0.33 2.02 -20.51
CA THR A 123 0.86 0.69 -20.14
C THR A 123 -0.05 0.00 -19.13
N ALA A 124 -0.52 0.72 -18.11
CA ALA A 124 -1.45 0.19 -17.11
C ALA A 124 -2.77 -0.25 -17.74
N LEU A 125 -3.33 0.52 -18.68
CA LEU A 125 -4.55 0.15 -19.41
C LEU A 125 -4.34 -1.11 -20.22
N VAL A 126 -3.25 -1.21 -20.99
CA VAL A 126 -2.92 -2.41 -21.78
C VAL A 126 -2.79 -3.63 -20.86
N VAL A 127 -2.07 -3.51 -19.76
CA VAL A 127 -1.87 -4.59 -18.79
C VAL A 127 -3.21 -5.03 -18.19
N VAL A 128 -4.03 -4.09 -17.70
CA VAL A 128 -5.34 -4.39 -17.09
C VAL A 128 -6.28 -5.11 -18.05
N HIS A 129 -6.30 -4.69 -19.34
CA HIS A 129 -7.13 -5.34 -20.36
C HIS A 129 -6.60 -6.70 -20.82
N SER A 130 -5.30 -6.94 -20.66
CA SER A 130 -4.68 -8.24 -20.94
C SER A 130 -4.89 -9.25 -19.82
N MET A 131 -5.34 -8.80 -18.65
CA MET A 131 -5.55 -9.67 -17.50
C MET A 131 -6.91 -10.38 -17.55
N PRO A 132 -6.99 -11.64 -17.10
CA PRO A 132 -8.25 -12.35 -16.92
C PRO A 132 -8.97 -11.86 -15.63
N LEU A 133 -9.23 -10.55 -15.56
CA LEU A 133 -9.92 -9.92 -14.44
C LEU A 133 -11.43 -9.86 -14.71
N PRO A 134 -12.28 -9.91 -13.66
CA PRO A 134 -13.71 -9.67 -13.82
C PRO A 134 -13.98 -8.33 -14.53
N PRO A 135 -14.92 -8.26 -15.49
CA PRO A 135 -15.18 -7.05 -16.28
C PRO A 135 -15.45 -5.81 -15.43
N GLY A 136 -16.16 -5.95 -14.30
CA GLY A 136 -16.42 -4.86 -13.37
C GLY A 136 -15.14 -4.32 -12.72
N PHE A 137 -14.18 -5.19 -12.40
CA PHE A 137 -12.89 -4.78 -11.85
C PHE A 137 -12.02 -4.10 -12.91
N GLN A 138 -11.97 -4.64 -14.15
CA GLN A 138 -11.29 -3.99 -15.27
C GLN A 138 -11.84 -2.59 -15.53
N LEU A 139 -13.17 -2.44 -15.55
CA LEU A 139 -13.83 -1.14 -15.71
C LEU A 139 -13.47 -0.18 -14.58
N MET A 140 -13.52 -0.64 -13.33
CA MET A 140 -13.17 0.19 -12.16
C MET A 140 -11.72 0.68 -12.24
N VAL A 141 -10.76 -0.18 -12.52
CA VAL A 141 -9.34 0.19 -12.64
C VAL A 141 -9.12 1.10 -13.85
N THR A 142 -9.80 0.85 -14.98
CA THR A 142 -9.77 1.71 -16.17
C THR A 142 -10.26 3.11 -15.85
N LEU A 143 -11.41 3.25 -15.18
CA LEU A 143 -11.95 4.54 -14.75
C LEU A 143 -11.02 5.25 -13.77
N LEU A 144 -10.36 4.51 -12.87
CA LEU A 144 -9.39 5.06 -11.92
C LEU A 144 -8.15 5.59 -12.67
N ILE A 145 -7.61 4.85 -13.63
CA ILE A 145 -6.47 5.29 -14.45
C ILE A 145 -6.85 6.52 -15.28
N LEU A 146 -7.98 6.49 -15.98
CA LEU A 146 -8.48 7.62 -16.76
C LEU A 146 -8.77 8.83 -15.87
N GLY A 147 -9.32 8.61 -14.68
CA GLY A 147 -9.51 9.63 -13.66
C GLY A 147 -8.19 10.30 -13.28
N VAL A 148 -7.16 9.53 -12.97
CA VAL A 148 -5.81 10.06 -12.66
C VAL A 148 -5.24 10.86 -13.83
N VAL A 149 -5.35 10.36 -15.07
CA VAL A 149 -4.91 11.09 -16.28
C VAL A 149 -5.67 12.42 -16.41
N CYS A 150 -6.99 12.37 -16.36
CA CYS A 150 -7.82 13.59 -16.44
C CYS A 150 -7.45 14.59 -15.32
N LEU A 151 -7.29 14.10 -14.08
CA LEU A 151 -6.96 14.94 -12.92
C LEU A 151 -5.60 15.62 -13.06
N VAL A 152 -4.62 14.95 -13.69
CA VAL A 152 -3.29 15.54 -13.94
C VAL A 152 -3.36 16.65 -15.00
N PHE A 153 -4.17 16.45 -16.05
CA PHE A 153 -4.34 17.45 -17.11
C PHE A 153 -5.21 18.64 -16.69
N PHE A 154 -6.18 18.44 -15.79
CA PHE A 154 -7.01 19.54 -15.28
C PHE A 154 -6.32 20.22 -14.10
N ARG A 155 -5.78 21.44 -14.32
CA ARG A 155 -5.02 22.22 -13.33
C ARG A 155 -5.71 22.37 -11.95
N ARG A 156 -7.04 22.54 -11.92
CA ARG A 156 -7.81 22.66 -10.66
C ARG A 156 -7.91 21.34 -9.88
N LEU A 157 -8.01 20.23 -10.57
CA LEU A 157 -8.13 18.91 -9.96
C LEU A 157 -6.77 18.34 -9.55
N ARG A 158 -5.69 18.81 -10.21
CA ARG A 158 -4.31 18.43 -9.87
C ARG A 158 -3.96 18.69 -8.41
N VAL A 159 -4.42 19.81 -7.84
CA VAL A 159 -4.20 20.15 -6.43
C VAL A 159 -4.80 19.10 -5.48
N LEU A 160 -5.97 18.54 -5.82
CA LEU A 160 -6.60 17.48 -5.03
C LEU A 160 -5.81 16.16 -5.09
N VAL A 161 -5.38 15.76 -6.29
CA VAL A 161 -4.64 14.49 -6.51
C VAL A 161 -3.24 14.56 -5.92
N THR A 162 -2.56 15.71 -6.01
CA THR A 162 -1.21 15.88 -5.43
C THR A 162 -1.24 16.23 -3.94
N SER A 163 -2.41 16.24 -3.31
CA SER A 163 -2.50 16.48 -1.88
C SER A 163 -1.83 15.36 -1.08
N PRO A 164 -1.21 15.67 0.09
CA PRO A 164 -0.63 14.65 0.97
C PRO A 164 -1.64 13.56 1.34
N LEU A 165 -2.90 13.95 1.55
CA LEU A 165 -3.96 13.00 1.85
C LEU A 165 -4.21 12.00 0.72
N ALA A 166 -4.28 12.48 -0.54
CA ALA A 166 -4.48 11.59 -1.68
C ALA A 166 -3.31 10.62 -1.83
N LYS A 167 -2.07 11.10 -1.60
CA LYS A 167 -0.87 10.25 -1.53
C LYS A 167 -1.04 9.11 -0.52
N ASP A 168 -1.47 9.44 0.70
CA ASP A 168 -1.61 8.48 1.79
C ASP A 168 -2.74 7.48 1.52
N VAL A 169 -3.87 7.94 0.98
CA VAL A 169 -5.00 7.08 0.62
C VAL A 169 -4.60 6.09 -0.48
N VAL A 170 -4.01 6.57 -1.57
CA VAL A 170 -3.60 5.69 -2.67
C VAL A 170 -2.49 4.73 -2.21
N GLY A 171 -1.51 5.22 -1.46
CA GLY A 171 -0.43 4.39 -0.92
C GLY A 171 -0.95 3.29 0.01
N GLY A 172 -1.87 3.61 0.92
CA GLY A 172 -2.49 2.64 1.83
C GLY A 172 -3.33 1.58 1.10
N MET A 173 -4.09 2.00 0.08
CA MET A 173 -4.84 1.08 -0.79
C MET A 173 -3.92 0.12 -1.55
N LEU A 174 -2.86 0.63 -2.20
CA LEU A 174 -1.90 -0.19 -2.93
C LEU A 174 -1.17 -1.16 -2.01
N PHE A 175 -0.83 -0.74 -0.80
CA PHE A 175 -0.20 -1.61 0.19
C PHE A 175 -1.16 -2.73 0.64
N ALA A 176 -2.44 -2.41 0.88
CA ALA A 176 -3.46 -3.40 1.22
C ALA A 176 -3.67 -4.41 0.07
N LEU A 177 -3.77 -3.93 -1.17
CA LEU A 177 -3.87 -4.77 -2.37
C LEU A 177 -2.70 -5.75 -2.47
N GLY A 178 -1.47 -5.29 -2.24
CA GLY A 178 -0.28 -6.13 -2.25
C GLY A 178 -0.29 -7.20 -1.14
N CYS A 179 -0.66 -6.82 0.09
CA CYS A 179 -0.71 -7.76 1.22
C CYS A 179 -1.79 -8.84 1.08
N THR A 180 -2.91 -8.51 0.41
CA THR A 180 -4.06 -9.42 0.22
C THR A 180 -4.01 -10.22 -1.09
N ALA A 181 -3.08 -9.91 -2.01
CA ALA A 181 -3.04 -10.51 -3.35
C ALA A 181 -3.00 -12.04 -3.31
N TRP A 182 -2.17 -12.63 -2.45
CA TRP A 182 -2.04 -14.07 -2.32
C TRP A 182 -3.32 -14.73 -1.81
N THR A 183 -3.92 -14.22 -0.73
CA THR A 183 -5.16 -14.79 -0.16
C THR A 183 -6.31 -14.68 -1.13
N ARG A 184 -6.46 -13.55 -1.81
CA ARG A 184 -7.47 -13.36 -2.86
C ARG A 184 -7.27 -14.33 -4.03
N PHE A 185 -6.02 -14.51 -4.47
CA PHE A 185 -5.69 -15.46 -5.54
C PHE A 185 -6.10 -16.89 -5.18
N VAL A 186 -5.76 -17.36 -3.98
CA VAL A 186 -6.09 -18.74 -3.56
C VAL A 186 -7.58 -18.92 -3.29
N GLN A 187 -8.26 -17.87 -2.84
CA GLN A 187 -9.70 -17.86 -2.62
C GLN A 187 -10.50 -17.48 -3.88
N ALA A 188 -9.84 -17.37 -5.04
CA ALA A 188 -10.50 -17.05 -6.31
C ALA A 188 -11.60 -18.10 -6.61
N GLY A 189 -12.85 -17.69 -6.46
CA GLY A 189 -14.06 -18.55 -6.45
C GLY A 189 -14.90 -18.41 -5.18
N GLY A 190 -14.39 -17.70 -4.16
CA GLY A 190 -15.11 -17.32 -2.96
C GLY A 190 -16.07 -16.14 -3.16
N ASP A 191 -16.86 -15.84 -2.12
CA ASP A 191 -17.80 -14.74 -2.13
C ASP A 191 -17.11 -13.38 -2.33
N VAL A 192 -17.58 -12.60 -3.32
CA VAL A 192 -17.07 -11.26 -3.64
C VAL A 192 -17.15 -10.30 -2.44
N GLN A 193 -18.16 -10.49 -1.56
CA GLN A 193 -18.30 -9.64 -0.37
C GLN A 193 -17.18 -9.86 0.64
N SER A 194 -16.77 -11.10 0.87
CA SER A 194 -15.68 -11.42 1.80
C SER A 194 -14.36 -10.80 1.31
N SER A 195 -14.07 -10.91 0.02
CA SER A 195 -12.86 -10.33 -0.60
C SER A 195 -12.83 -8.80 -0.51
N ALA A 196 -13.97 -8.13 -0.66
CA ALA A 196 -14.04 -6.67 -0.56
C ALA A 196 -13.74 -6.18 0.85
N VAL A 197 -14.25 -6.87 1.86
CA VAL A 197 -14.02 -6.51 3.27
C VAL A 197 -12.59 -6.79 3.70
N GLU A 198 -12.01 -7.91 3.25
CA GLU A 198 -10.61 -8.26 3.50
C GLU A 198 -9.63 -7.24 2.92
N LEU A 199 -10.02 -6.57 1.85
CA LEU A 199 -9.25 -5.46 1.30
C LEU A 199 -9.49 -4.16 2.08
N PHE A 200 -10.77 -3.86 2.39
CA PHE A 200 -11.17 -2.57 2.96
C PHE A 200 -10.60 -2.33 4.36
N LEU A 201 -10.66 -3.32 5.26
CA LEU A 201 -10.22 -3.16 6.64
C LEU A 201 -8.69 -2.90 6.76
N PRO A 202 -7.81 -3.72 6.14
CA PRO A 202 -6.39 -3.39 6.11
C PRO A 202 -6.08 -2.06 5.41
N ALA A 203 -6.82 -1.70 4.33
CA ALA A 203 -6.65 -0.42 3.67
C ALA A 203 -6.93 0.75 4.61
N CYS A 204 -8.02 0.72 5.39
CA CYS A 204 -8.32 1.73 6.40
C CYS A 204 -7.19 1.87 7.43
N LEU A 205 -6.63 0.75 7.88
CA LEU A 205 -5.52 0.75 8.84
C LEU A 205 -4.25 1.37 8.24
N PHE A 206 -3.88 0.97 7.01
CA PHE A 206 -2.68 1.50 6.35
C PHE A 206 -2.82 2.98 5.98
N ILE A 207 -3.99 3.41 5.51
CA ILE A 207 -4.28 4.83 5.26
C ILE A 207 -4.15 5.62 6.55
N SER A 208 -4.72 5.13 7.66
CA SER A 208 -4.63 5.78 8.96
C SER A 208 -3.18 5.90 9.45
N ASN A 209 -2.36 4.86 9.25
CA ASN A 209 -0.94 4.89 9.57
C ASN A 209 -0.19 5.95 8.74
N LEU A 210 -0.36 5.95 7.43
CA LEU A 210 0.31 6.90 6.53
C LEU A 210 -0.11 8.34 6.83
N THR A 211 -1.41 8.61 6.97
CA THR A 211 -1.92 9.94 7.33
C THR A 211 -1.42 10.39 8.70
N GLY A 212 -1.35 9.51 9.68
CA GLY A 212 -0.77 9.80 10.99
C GLY A 212 0.70 10.21 10.90
N ILE A 213 1.48 9.56 10.04
CA ILE A 213 2.91 9.85 9.84
C ILE A 213 3.11 11.16 9.04
N SER A 214 2.32 11.39 7.99
CA SER A 214 2.50 12.51 7.05
C SER A 214 1.97 13.84 7.58
N THR A 215 0.87 13.81 8.34
CA THR A 215 0.23 15.03 8.84
C THR A 215 0.80 15.45 10.19
N ARG A 216 1.50 16.61 10.22
CA ARG A 216 1.89 17.27 11.48
C ARG A 216 0.72 17.99 12.17
N ALA A 217 -0.48 18.05 11.58
CA ALA A 217 -1.56 18.92 11.99
C ALA A 217 -2.84 18.17 12.39
N ALA A 218 -3.76 18.91 13.05
CA ALA A 218 -5.07 18.46 13.54
C ALA A 218 -5.95 17.72 12.51
N GLN A 219 -5.75 17.93 11.22
CA GLN A 219 -6.47 17.25 10.13
C GLN A 219 -6.26 15.74 10.14
N GLY A 220 -5.06 15.25 10.48
CA GLY A 220 -4.80 13.81 10.56
C GLY A 220 -5.65 13.11 11.61
N ARG A 221 -5.91 13.77 12.75
CA ARG A 221 -6.73 13.23 13.82
C ARG A 221 -8.16 12.93 13.40
N TRP A 222 -8.80 13.82 12.65
CA TRP A 222 -10.18 13.63 12.19
C TRP A 222 -10.30 12.48 11.21
N LEU A 223 -9.30 12.27 10.36
CA LEU A 223 -9.26 11.15 9.42
C LEU A 223 -9.01 9.83 10.13
N THR A 224 -8.05 9.78 11.05
CA THR A 224 -7.78 8.60 11.88
C THR A 224 -9.01 8.25 12.74
N MET A 225 -9.70 9.25 13.30
CA MET A 225 -10.97 9.05 14.00
C MET A 225 -12.07 8.56 13.07
N GLY A 226 -12.19 9.10 11.85
CA GLY A 226 -13.18 8.68 10.85
C GLY A 226 -12.99 7.22 10.43
N PHE A 227 -11.77 6.85 10.09
CA PHE A 227 -11.43 5.45 9.76
C PHE A 227 -11.55 4.52 10.97
N GLY A 228 -11.18 4.99 12.16
CA GLY A 228 -11.36 4.25 13.42
C GLY A 228 -12.83 4.00 13.72
N LEU A 229 -13.70 4.97 13.47
CA LEU A 229 -15.15 4.84 13.65
C LEU A 229 -15.76 3.85 12.66
N VAL A 230 -15.36 3.92 11.38
CA VAL A 230 -15.79 2.96 10.35
C VAL A 230 -15.33 1.54 10.72
N ALA A 231 -14.08 1.36 11.12
CA ALA A 231 -13.59 0.06 11.55
C ALA A 231 -14.25 -0.42 12.84
N GLY A 232 -14.56 0.48 13.77
CA GLY A 232 -15.33 0.17 14.99
C GLY A 232 -16.75 -0.29 14.66
N VAL A 233 -17.43 0.35 13.72
CA VAL A 233 -18.75 -0.07 13.22
C VAL A 233 -18.66 -1.43 12.54
N CYS A 234 -17.66 -1.65 11.69
CA CYS A 234 -17.43 -2.96 11.08
C CYS A 234 -17.13 -4.05 12.13
N ALA A 235 -16.34 -3.73 13.17
CA ALA A 235 -16.06 -4.64 14.27
C ALA A 235 -17.32 -4.96 15.07
N LEU A 236 -18.16 -3.97 15.37
CA LEU A 236 -19.45 -4.16 16.03
C LEU A 236 -20.43 -4.98 15.17
N ALA A 237 -20.53 -4.69 13.88
CA ALA A 237 -21.33 -5.49 12.95
C ALA A 237 -20.84 -6.94 12.85
N ALA A 238 -19.56 -7.17 13.10
CA ALA A 238 -18.94 -8.50 13.15
C ALA A 238 -19.15 -9.24 14.48
N THR A 239 -19.68 -8.58 15.54
CA THR A 239 -19.84 -9.21 16.88
C THR A 239 -20.72 -10.44 16.86
N GLY A 240 -21.73 -10.50 15.99
CA GLY A 240 -22.56 -11.69 15.78
C GLY A 240 -21.83 -12.81 14.99
N ARG A 241 -20.64 -12.55 14.45
CA ARG A 241 -19.83 -13.47 13.64
C ARG A 241 -18.40 -13.59 14.14
N MET A 242 -18.19 -13.48 15.46
CA MET A 242 -16.85 -13.42 16.09
C MET A 242 -15.93 -14.63 15.76
N ALA A 243 -16.51 -15.77 15.43
CA ALA A 243 -15.77 -16.98 15.05
C ALA A 243 -15.45 -17.05 13.55
N SER A 244 -15.96 -16.13 12.73
CA SER A 244 -15.65 -16.09 11.30
C SER A 244 -14.32 -15.39 11.04
N SER A 245 -13.64 -15.73 9.95
CA SER A 245 -12.41 -15.06 9.48
C SER A 245 -12.59 -13.55 9.41
N PHE A 246 -13.77 -13.11 8.96
CA PHE A 246 -14.15 -11.69 8.94
C PHE A 246 -14.15 -11.04 10.32
N GLY A 247 -14.77 -11.69 11.32
CA GLY A 247 -14.83 -11.17 12.68
C GLY A 247 -13.44 -11.03 13.30
N VAL A 248 -12.58 -12.03 13.11
CA VAL A 248 -11.20 -12.02 13.58
C VAL A 248 -10.39 -10.91 12.90
N LEU A 249 -10.54 -10.72 11.58
CA LEU A 249 -9.86 -9.64 10.85
C LEU A 249 -10.33 -8.25 11.30
N ALA A 250 -11.63 -8.08 11.50
CA ALA A 250 -12.20 -6.82 11.98
C ALA A 250 -11.68 -6.46 13.38
N GLN A 251 -11.60 -7.43 14.29
CA GLN A 251 -11.00 -7.24 15.61
C GLN A 251 -9.52 -6.88 15.52
N ALA A 252 -8.74 -7.59 14.68
CA ALA A 252 -7.34 -7.32 14.45
C ALA A 252 -7.12 -5.88 13.97
N CYS A 253 -7.79 -5.47 12.89
CA CYS A 253 -7.70 -4.11 12.37
C CYS A 253 -8.19 -3.06 13.39
N GLY A 254 -9.25 -3.36 14.14
CA GLY A 254 -9.75 -2.52 15.23
C GLY A 254 -8.70 -2.26 16.30
N ILE A 255 -7.98 -3.29 16.73
CA ILE A 255 -6.86 -3.15 17.69
C ILE A 255 -5.80 -2.20 17.13
N GLY A 256 -5.36 -2.38 15.88
CA GLY A 256 -4.36 -1.52 15.24
C GLY A 256 -4.82 -0.06 15.17
N LEU A 257 -6.08 0.19 14.79
CA LEU A 257 -6.66 1.53 14.75
C LEU A 257 -6.78 2.20 16.11
N ILE A 258 -7.17 1.45 17.16
CA ILE A 258 -7.19 1.96 18.52
C ILE A 258 -5.78 2.35 18.98
N LEU A 259 -4.78 1.52 18.70
CA LEU A 259 -3.39 1.82 19.04
C LEU A 259 -2.90 3.07 18.31
N LEU A 260 -3.22 3.25 17.01
CA LEU A 260 -2.90 4.47 16.27
C LEU A 260 -3.60 5.71 16.86
N LEU A 261 -4.87 5.59 17.26
CA LEU A 261 -5.61 6.68 17.92
C LEU A 261 -4.98 7.08 19.25
N VAL A 262 -4.62 6.11 20.09
CA VAL A 262 -3.94 6.36 21.37
C VAL A 262 -2.58 7.01 21.16
N LEU A 263 -1.84 6.54 20.14
CA LEU A 263 -0.55 7.10 19.77
C LEU A 263 -0.68 8.55 19.30
N ASP A 264 -1.69 8.85 18.48
CA ASP A 264 -1.94 10.21 17.98
C ASP A 264 -2.38 11.16 19.11
N TRP A 265 -3.13 10.66 20.08
CA TRP A 265 -3.45 11.42 21.29
C TRP A 265 -2.20 11.75 22.12
N LYS A 266 -1.26 10.81 22.22
CA LYS A 266 0.01 10.95 22.96
C LYS A 266 1.16 11.55 22.13
N ARG A 267 0.87 12.09 20.95
CA ARG A 267 1.88 12.54 19.99
C ARG A 267 2.80 13.66 20.47
N LYS A 268 2.29 14.59 21.29
CA LYS A 268 3.04 15.80 21.69
C LYS A 268 4.42 15.54 22.31
N PRO A 269 4.62 14.53 23.21
CA PRO A 269 5.91 14.26 23.82
C PRO A 269 6.85 13.43 22.95
N LEU A 270 6.40 12.91 21.77
CA LEU A 270 7.18 12.01 20.96
C LEU A 270 7.97 12.77 19.87
N SER A 271 9.21 12.35 19.61
CA SER A 271 9.92 12.78 18.43
C SER A 271 9.25 12.20 17.16
N PRO A 272 9.43 12.83 15.98
CA PRO A 272 8.86 12.31 14.73
C PRO A 272 9.28 10.87 14.43
N GLU A 273 10.52 10.51 14.75
CA GLU A 273 11.07 9.17 14.56
C GLU A 273 10.42 8.16 15.52
N ALA A 274 10.31 8.52 16.79
CA ALA A 274 9.64 7.70 17.80
C ALA A 274 8.16 7.48 17.43
N TYR A 275 7.48 8.53 16.97
CA TYR A 275 6.08 8.40 16.51
C TYR A 275 5.97 7.41 15.34
N ARG A 276 6.85 7.50 14.31
CA ARG A 276 6.85 6.57 13.17
C ARG A 276 7.08 5.13 13.61
N MET A 277 8.07 4.90 14.47
CA MET A 277 8.36 3.57 15.00
C MET A 277 7.16 2.97 15.72
N TRP A 278 6.52 3.73 16.61
CA TRP A 278 5.33 3.26 17.31
C TRP A 278 4.12 3.06 16.40
N ALA A 279 3.96 3.90 15.36
CA ALA A 279 2.92 3.75 14.37
C ALA A 279 3.09 2.45 13.55
N ASP A 280 4.32 2.14 13.15
CA ASP A 280 4.62 0.88 12.47
C ASP A 280 4.39 -0.34 13.36
N LEU A 281 4.71 -0.25 14.66
CA LEU A 281 4.41 -1.30 15.64
C LEU A 281 2.90 -1.47 15.86
N ALA A 282 2.13 -0.37 15.90
CA ALA A 282 0.67 -0.41 16.01
C ALA A 282 0.03 -1.14 14.83
N VAL A 283 0.59 -1.01 13.62
CA VAL A 283 0.13 -1.72 12.41
C VAL A 283 0.58 -3.19 12.40
N LEU A 284 1.62 -3.56 13.13
CA LEU A 284 2.04 -4.97 13.28
C LEU A 284 1.26 -5.71 14.38
N ALA A 285 0.73 -5.02 15.37
CA ALA A 285 -0.04 -5.64 16.45
C ALA A 285 -1.23 -6.51 15.96
N PRO A 286 -2.02 -6.08 14.94
CA PRO A 286 -3.03 -6.93 14.32
C PRO A 286 -2.51 -8.26 13.80
N VAL A 287 -1.31 -8.28 13.22
CA VAL A 287 -0.71 -9.52 12.70
C VAL A 287 -0.46 -10.51 13.85
N VAL A 288 0.06 -10.02 14.96
CA VAL A 288 0.25 -10.87 16.17
C VAL A 288 -1.09 -11.42 16.65
N TYR A 289 -2.13 -10.59 16.66
CA TYR A 289 -3.48 -11.03 17.02
C TYR A 289 -4.01 -12.11 16.07
N LEU A 290 -3.83 -11.95 14.74
CA LEU A 290 -4.19 -12.95 13.75
C LEU A 290 -3.47 -14.29 14.00
N TRP A 291 -2.19 -14.23 14.38
CA TRP A 291 -1.40 -15.43 14.69
C TRP A 291 -1.87 -16.18 15.92
N ILE A 292 -2.42 -15.49 16.91
CA ILE A 292 -2.92 -16.10 18.15
C ILE A 292 -4.31 -16.70 17.95
N ARG A 293 -5.14 -16.09 17.07
CA ARG A 293 -6.55 -16.44 16.90
C ARG A 293 -6.84 -17.36 15.71
N ALA A 294 -5.95 -17.42 14.74
CA ALA A 294 -6.01 -18.34 13.60
C ALA A 294 -5.21 -19.60 13.87
#